data_e6ef8d150ed652d8b75a9079fe5995bb
#
_entry.id   e6ef8d150ed652d8b75a9079fe5995bb
#
_cell.length_a   1.000
_cell.length_b   1.000
_cell.length_c   1.000
_cell.angle_alpha   90.00
_cell.angle_beta   90.00
_cell.angle_gamma   90.00
#
_symmetry.space_group_name_H-M   'P 1'
#
loop_
_entity.id
_entity.type
_entity.pdbx_description
1 polymer ?
#
loop_
_entity_poly.entity_id
_entity_poly.type
_entity_poly.pdbx_seq_one_letter_code
_entity_poly.pdbx_strand_id
1 'polypeptide(L)'
;MPINLSKGQKVDLTKKNPGLKKIMVGLGWDVNAFDSGADFDLDEAAFMLGANGKCPTEKEFIFYGNLKHASQSVIHMGDNLTGEGEGDDEQIMIDLSKVPANIERIAFTVTIYDAEARRQNFGQVSNSYIRLVDESNEMELIHYDLGEDFSIETAVVVGELYRHNGEWKFNAIGSGFQGGLAALCGHYGIEVA
;
A
#
# COMPACT_ATOMS: atom_id res chain seq x y z
N MET A 1 -20.42 4.53 -5.35
CA MET A 1 -19.94 4.75 -3.97
C MET A 1 -18.80 3.79 -3.69
N PRO A 2 -17.70 4.24 -3.11
CA PRO A 2 -16.61 3.37 -2.75
C PRO A 2 -17.03 2.34 -1.70
N ILE A 3 -16.38 1.19 -1.73
CA ILE A 3 -16.59 0.15 -0.72
C ILE A 3 -15.65 0.45 0.45
N ASN A 4 -16.24 0.72 1.62
CA ASN A 4 -15.47 0.81 2.86
C ASN A 4 -15.11 -0.60 3.32
N LEU A 5 -13.81 -0.92 3.31
CA LEU A 5 -13.34 -2.26 3.64
C LEU A 5 -13.25 -2.49 5.14
N SER A 6 -13.58 -3.71 5.52
CA SER A 6 -13.26 -4.26 6.82
C SER A 6 -12.17 -5.32 6.68
N LYS A 7 -11.39 -5.51 7.73
CA LYS A 7 -10.32 -6.52 7.79
C LYS A 7 -10.84 -7.91 7.36
N GLY A 8 -10.12 -8.54 6.45
CA GLY A 8 -10.45 -9.85 5.89
C GLY A 8 -11.45 -9.85 4.74
N GLN A 9 -11.99 -8.69 4.38
CA GLN A 9 -12.94 -8.59 3.28
C GLN A 9 -12.27 -8.73 1.92
N LYS A 10 -12.90 -9.49 1.03
CA LYS A 10 -12.46 -9.67 -0.36
C LYS A 10 -13.45 -9.02 -1.33
N VAL A 11 -12.94 -8.37 -2.35
CA VAL A 11 -13.73 -7.62 -3.33
C VAL A 11 -13.30 -7.97 -4.75
N ASP A 12 -14.27 -8.24 -5.62
CA ASP A 12 -14.03 -8.35 -7.05
C ASP A 12 -13.76 -6.96 -7.65
N LEU A 13 -12.70 -6.83 -8.44
CA LEU A 13 -12.37 -5.58 -9.12
C LEU A 13 -12.70 -5.63 -10.60
N THR A 14 -11.99 -6.44 -11.37
CA THR A 14 -12.17 -6.50 -12.83
C THR A 14 -13.49 -7.13 -13.23
N LYS A 15 -14.03 -8.06 -12.45
CA LYS A 15 -15.34 -8.65 -12.69
C LYS A 15 -16.46 -7.64 -12.56
N LYS A 16 -16.40 -6.76 -11.55
CA LYS A 16 -17.39 -5.71 -11.33
C LYS A 16 -17.17 -4.47 -12.18
N ASN A 17 -15.93 -4.26 -12.61
CA ASN A 17 -15.53 -3.11 -13.42
C ASN A 17 -14.84 -3.61 -14.69
N PRO A 18 -15.62 -4.10 -15.67
CA PRO A 18 -15.07 -4.55 -16.95
C PRO A 18 -14.31 -3.41 -17.64
N GLY A 19 -13.11 -3.70 -18.11
CA GLY A 19 -12.25 -2.69 -18.72
C GLY A 19 -11.32 -1.97 -17.75
N LEU A 20 -11.40 -2.25 -16.45
CA LEU A 20 -10.45 -1.73 -15.46
C LEU A 20 -9.03 -2.23 -15.78
N LYS A 21 -8.12 -1.30 -16.07
CA LYS A 21 -6.72 -1.60 -16.40
C LYS A 21 -5.74 -0.90 -15.49
N LYS A 22 -6.01 0.37 -15.17
CA LYS A 22 -5.12 1.20 -14.37
C LYS A 22 -5.78 1.59 -13.07
N ILE A 23 -5.09 1.30 -11.98
CA ILE A 23 -5.52 1.59 -10.61
C ILE A 23 -4.50 2.52 -9.98
N MET A 24 -4.98 3.57 -9.31
CA MET A 24 -4.17 4.38 -8.43
C MET A 24 -4.45 3.92 -6.99
N VAL A 25 -3.40 3.57 -6.27
CA VAL A 25 -3.45 3.26 -4.84
C VAL A 25 -2.94 4.49 -4.09
N GLY A 26 -3.82 5.17 -3.41
CA GLY A 26 -3.51 6.41 -2.72
C GLY A 26 -3.41 6.22 -1.21
N LEU A 27 -2.42 6.85 -0.61
CA LEU A 27 -2.21 6.93 0.85
C LEU A 27 -2.35 8.39 1.28
N GLY A 28 -3.16 8.64 2.28
CA GLY A 28 -3.28 9.95 2.89
C GLY A 28 -3.22 9.88 4.41
N TRP A 29 -2.73 10.96 5.04
CA TRP A 29 -2.71 11.12 6.50
C TRP A 29 -2.67 12.60 6.86
N ASP A 30 -3.06 12.94 8.09
CA ASP A 30 -2.96 14.31 8.59
C ASP A 30 -1.57 14.61 9.13
N VAL A 31 -1.14 15.86 8.94
CA VAL A 31 0.10 16.36 9.55
C VAL A 31 0.05 16.21 11.07
N ASN A 32 1.23 16.08 11.70
CA ASN A 32 1.31 16.04 13.16
C ASN A 32 0.91 17.40 13.74
N ALA A 33 -0.25 17.45 14.40
CA ALA A 33 -0.80 18.67 15.01
C ALA A 33 -0.15 19.00 16.36
N PHE A 34 0.74 18.17 16.88
CA PHE A 34 1.39 18.38 18.16
C PHE A 34 2.79 18.96 17.98
N ASP A 35 3.06 20.10 18.60
CA ASP A 35 4.34 20.82 18.50
C ASP A 35 5.55 20.08 19.12
N SER A 36 5.35 18.92 19.68
CA SER A 36 6.37 18.22 20.48
C SER A 36 7.00 17.00 19.83
N GLY A 37 6.92 16.84 18.53
CA GLY A 37 7.44 15.64 17.86
C GLY A 37 7.83 15.85 16.40
N ALA A 38 8.52 14.88 15.84
CA ALA A 38 8.78 14.84 14.41
C ALA A 38 7.47 14.62 13.63
N ASP A 39 7.42 15.08 12.40
CA ASP A 39 6.30 14.80 11.50
C ASP A 39 6.12 13.31 11.32
N PHE A 40 4.88 12.90 11.04
CA PHE A 40 4.60 11.54 10.62
C PHE A 40 5.00 11.38 9.15
N ASP A 41 5.94 10.50 8.92
CA ASP A 41 6.44 10.16 7.58
C ASP A 41 5.97 8.75 7.25
N LEU A 42 4.82 8.64 6.60
CA LEU A 42 4.23 7.38 6.19
C LEU A 42 4.68 7.03 4.78
N ASP A 43 5.20 5.82 4.62
CA ASP A 43 5.68 5.32 3.34
C ASP A 43 4.77 4.23 2.81
N GLU A 44 4.28 4.43 1.59
CA GLU A 44 3.57 3.40 0.84
C GLU A 44 4.57 2.53 0.07
N ALA A 45 4.36 1.23 0.07
CA ALA A 45 5.16 0.30 -0.70
C ALA A 45 4.29 -0.78 -1.33
N ALA A 46 4.78 -1.35 -2.43
CA ALA A 46 4.17 -2.49 -3.10
C ALA A 46 5.20 -3.61 -3.23
N PHE A 47 4.79 -4.81 -2.84
CA PHE A 47 5.57 -6.04 -3.00
C PHE A 47 4.90 -6.89 -4.08
N MET A 48 5.59 -7.08 -5.20
CA MET A 48 5.11 -7.96 -6.29
C MET A 48 5.52 -9.40 -5.97
N LEU A 49 4.53 -10.27 -5.76
CA LEU A 49 4.74 -11.60 -5.21
C LEU A 49 4.49 -12.69 -6.25
N GLY A 50 5.37 -13.69 -6.27
CA GLY A 50 5.15 -14.90 -7.04
C GLY A 50 4.16 -15.85 -6.37
N ALA A 51 3.97 -17.04 -6.94
CA ALA A 51 3.05 -18.07 -6.43
C ALA A 51 3.38 -18.54 -5.01
N ASN A 52 4.65 -18.42 -4.60
CA ASN A 52 5.10 -18.76 -3.24
C ASN A 52 4.83 -17.68 -2.19
N GLY A 53 4.24 -16.56 -2.59
CA GLY A 53 3.96 -15.42 -1.70
C GLY A 53 5.19 -14.59 -1.34
N LYS A 54 6.26 -14.69 -2.11
CA LYS A 54 7.51 -13.95 -1.91
C LYS A 54 7.86 -13.14 -3.16
N CYS A 55 8.63 -12.07 -2.98
CA CYS A 55 9.24 -11.35 -4.10
C CYS A 55 10.30 -12.22 -4.76
N PRO A 56 10.27 -12.39 -6.10
CA PRO A 56 11.33 -13.12 -6.81
C PRO A 56 12.72 -12.53 -6.60
N THR A 57 12.82 -11.20 -6.64
CA THR A 57 14.05 -10.47 -6.36
C THR A 57 13.72 -9.14 -5.66
N GLU A 58 14.74 -8.40 -5.27
CA GLU A 58 14.57 -7.05 -4.72
C GLU A 58 13.96 -6.03 -5.70
N LYS A 59 14.00 -6.33 -7.01
CA LYS A 59 13.44 -5.46 -8.05
C LYS A 59 11.90 -5.41 -8.02
N GLU A 60 11.28 -6.42 -7.45
CA GLU A 60 9.83 -6.51 -7.27
C GLU A 60 9.33 -5.78 -6.02
N PHE A 61 10.24 -5.19 -5.25
CA PHE A 61 9.91 -4.31 -4.13
C PHE A 61 9.92 -2.85 -4.59
N ILE A 62 8.75 -2.22 -4.64
CA ILE A 62 8.55 -0.85 -5.11
C ILE A 62 8.24 0.06 -3.94
N PHE A 63 9.10 1.05 -3.71
CA PHE A 63 9.04 1.98 -2.59
C PHE A 63 9.84 3.26 -2.93
N TYR A 64 9.99 4.20 -2.01
CA TYR A 64 10.73 5.45 -2.25
C TYR A 64 12.18 5.27 -2.74
N GLY A 65 12.82 4.15 -2.41
CA GLY A 65 14.17 3.80 -2.87
C GLY A 65 14.22 3.08 -4.23
N ASN A 66 13.09 2.63 -4.75
CA ASN A 66 12.95 1.97 -6.04
C ASN A 66 11.55 2.28 -6.62
N LEU A 67 11.44 3.37 -7.34
CA LEU A 67 10.15 3.94 -7.72
C LEU A 67 9.40 3.19 -8.82
N LYS A 68 10.10 2.35 -9.62
CA LYS A 68 9.48 1.78 -10.82
C LYS A 68 9.98 0.38 -11.12
N HIS A 69 9.06 -0.55 -11.31
CA HIS A 69 9.38 -1.87 -11.82
C HIS A 69 9.70 -1.82 -13.32
N ALA A 70 10.59 -2.69 -13.80
CA ALA A 70 11.02 -2.76 -15.19
C ALA A 70 9.85 -3.00 -16.18
N SER A 71 8.81 -3.72 -15.76
CA SER A 71 7.58 -3.93 -16.57
C SER A 71 6.74 -2.68 -16.73
N GLN A 72 7.00 -1.63 -15.94
CA GLN A 72 6.17 -0.43 -15.83
C GLN A 72 4.74 -0.69 -15.30
N SER A 73 4.50 -1.86 -14.71
CA SER A 73 3.20 -2.21 -14.15
C SER A 73 2.95 -1.59 -12.77
N VAL A 74 4.03 -1.31 -12.01
CA VAL A 74 3.97 -0.73 -10.66
C VAL A 74 4.93 0.45 -10.60
N ILE A 75 4.40 1.64 -10.30
CA ILE A 75 5.16 2.89 -10.26
C ILE A 75 4.77 3.67 -9.00
N HIS A 76 5.74 3.91 -8.13
CA HIS A 76 5.60 4.82 -6.99
C HIS A 76 5.81 6.25 -7.48
N MET A 77 4.87 7.15 -7.16
CA MET A 77 4.85 8.50 -7.73
C MET A 77 5.70 9.52 -6.97
N GLY A 78 6.37 9.11 -5.91
CA GLY A 78 7.24 9.96 -5.10
C GLY A 78 6.86 9.97 -3.63
N ASP A 79 7.76 10.51 -2.83
CA ASP A 79 7.73 10.48 -1.37
C ASP A 79 7.17 11.79 -0.81
N ASN A 80 6.30 11.73 0.20
CA ASN A 80 5.82 12.87 0.99
C ASN A 80 6.23 12.67 2.45
N LEU A 81 7.12 13.50 2.95
CA LEU A 81 7.75 13.34 4.27
C LEU A 81 6.90 13.83 5.45
N THR A 82 5.83 14.58 5.21
CA THR A 82 5.11 15.30 6.26
C THR A 82 3.60 15.08 6.29
N GLY A 83 3.02 14.62 5.18
CA GLY A 83 1.56 14.57 5.01
C GLY A 83 0.93 15.92 4.70
N GLU A 84 1.73 16.89 4.25
CA GLU A 84 1.21 18.19 3.82
C GLU A 84 0.60 18.11 2.42
N GLY A 85 -0.54 18.73 2.25
CA GLY A 85 -1.24 18.79 0.98
C GLY A 85 -2.71 18.40 1.09
N GLU A 86 -3.43 18.55 0.00
CA GLU A 86 -4.81 18.11 -0.12
C GLU A 86 -4.88 16.80 -0.91
N GLY A 87 -5.71 15.88 -0.46
CA GLY A 87 -5.91 14.58 -1.10
C GLY A 87 -4.88 13.53 -0.66
N ASP A 88 -4.46 12.69 -1.59
CA ASP A 88 -3.47 11.64 -1.32
C ASP A 88 -2.06 12.23 -1.21
N ASP A 89 -1.34 11.82 -0.19
CA ASP A 89 0.03 12.28 0.06
C ASP A 89 1.06 11.46 -0.70
N GLU A 90 0.79 10.17 -0.85
CA GLU A 90 1.56 9.26 -1.70
C GLU A 90 0.64 8.46 -2.61
N GLN A 91 1.16 8.07 -3.78
CA GLN A 91 0.41 7.28 -4.76
C GLN A 91 1.29 6.23 -5.41
N ILE A 92 0.72 5.04 -5.62
CA ILE A 92 1.30 3.98 -6.44
C ILE A 92 0.34 3.72 -7.61
N MET A 93 0.87 3.76 -8.83
CA MET A 93 0.11 3.48 -10.04
C MET A 93 0.32 2.03 -10.46
N ILE A 94 -0.78 1.32 -10.71
CA ILE A 94 -0.77 -0.09 -11.14
C ILE A 94 -1.41 -0.18 -12.52
N ASP A 95 -0.68 -0.75 -13.48
CA ASP A 95 -1.24 -1.15 -14.78
C ASP A 95 -1.38 -2.68 -14.80
N LEU A 96 -2.60 -3.14 -14.60
CA LEU A 96 -2.90 -4.58 -14.51
C LEU A 96 -2.52 -5.34 -15.79
N SER A 97 -2.57 -4.67 -16.95
CA SER A 97 -2.26 -5.28 -18.24
C SER A 97 -0.76 -5.56 -18.44
N LYS A 98 0.10 -4.90 -17.66
CA LYS A 98 1.56 -5.00 -17.75
C LYS A 98 2.18 -5.86 -16.66
N VAL A 99 1.39 -6.34 -15.69
CA VAL A 99 1.91 -7.17 -14.60
C VAL A 99 2.46 -8.47 -15.16
N PRO A 100 3.74 -8.83 -14.90
CA PRO A 100 4.34 -10.04 -15.40
C PRO A 100 3.56 -11.30 -15.01
N ALA A 101 3.55 -12.31 -15.88
CA ALA A 101 2.77 -13.53 -15.69
C ALA A 101 3.21 -14.34 -14.45
N ASN A 102 4.46 -14.21 -14.00
CA ASN A 102 4.97 -14.87 -12.80
C ASN A 102 4.54 -14.17 -11.50
N ILE A 103 3.96 -12.99 -11.58
CA ILE A 103 3.44 -12.26 -10.43
C ILE A 103 1.96 -12.61 -10.24
N GLU A 104 1.65 -13.22 -9.11
CA GLU A 104 0.30 -13.65 -8.75
C GLU A 104 -0.42 -12.65 -7.83
N ARG A 105 0.36 -11.89 -7.04
CA ARG A 105 -0.15 -10.95 -6.05
C ARG A 105 0.70 -9.70 -5.99
N ILE A 106 0.07 -8.58 -5.61
CA ILE A 106 0.75 -7.33 -5.29
C ILE A 106 0.24 -6.90 -3.92
N ALA A 107 1.11 -6.97 -2.90
CA ALA A 107 0.77 -6.56 -1.54
C ALA A 107 1.09 -5.08 -1.35
N PHE A 108 0.17 -4.35 -0.75
CA PHE A 108 0.35 -2.93 -0.40
C PHE A 108 0.59 -2.79 1.09
N THR A 109 1.62 -2.05 1.44
CA THR A 109 2.04 -1.84 2.81
C THR A 109 2.18 -0.35 3.11
N VAL A 110 1.99 0.01 4.36
CA VAL A 110 2.26 1.34 4.87
C VAL A 110 3.14 1.21 6.09
N THR A 111 4.20 2.00 6.15
CA THR A 111 5.13 2.03 7.28
C THR A 111 5.32 3.46 7.76
N ILE A 112 5.67 3.61 9.03
CA ILE A 112 6.07 4.90 9.58
C ILE A 112 7.61 4.92 9.60
N TYR A 113 8.19 5.86 8.87
CA TYR A 113 9.64 5.99 8.78
C TYR A 113 10.24 6.33 10.14
N ASP A 114 11.30 5.60 10.51
CA ASP A 114 12.06 5.80 11.75
C ASP A 114 11.17 5.83 13.03
N ALA A 115 10.10 5.03 13.01
CA ALA A 115 9.06 5.05 14.04
C ALA A 115 9.59 4.81 15.45
N GLU A 116 10.56 3.89 15.61
CA GLU A 116 11.13 3.56 16.90
C GLU A 116 11.90 4.75 17.50
N ALA A 117 12.80 5.36 16.73
CA ALA A 117 13.57 6.51 17.17
C ALA A 117 12.68 7.73 17.43
N ARG A 118 11.64 7.91 16.65
CA ARG A 118 10.65 8.99 16.77
C ARG A 118 9.55 8.69 17.77
N ARG A 119 9.49 7.47 18.31
CA ARG A 119 8.44 6.98 19.21
C ARG A 119 7.04 7.17 18.65
N GLN A 120 6.87 6.80 17.39
CA GLN A 120 5.62 6.92 16.66
C GLN A 120 4.99 5.55 16.36
N ASN A 121 3.67 5.52 16.27
CA ASN A 121 2.89 4.37 15.83
C ASN A 121 1.59 4.82 15.16
N PHE A 122 0.86 3.90 14.52
CA PHE A 122 -0.38 4.23 13.81
C PHE A 122 -1.50 4.76 14.72
N GLY A 123 -1.48 4.42 16.00
CA GLY A 123 -2.45 4.96 16.95
C GLY A 123 -2.35 6.48 17.16
N GLN A 124 -1.21 7.08 16.80
CA GLN A 124 -0.96 8.52 16.91
C GLN A 124 -1.29 9.28 15.62
N VAL A 125 -1.39 8.59 14.48
CA VAL A 125 -1.64 9.20 13.18
C VAL A 125 -3.15 9.41 12.99
N SER A 126 -3.54 10.62 12.63
CA SER A 126 -4.93 10.96 12.39
C SER A 126 -5.30 10.82 10.91
N ASN A 127 -6.50 10.30 10.66
CA ASN A 127 -7.11 10.21 9.32
C ASN A 127 -6.23 9.53 8.26
N SER A 128 -5.46 8.51 8.68
CA SER A 128 -4.70 7.72 7.71
C SER A 128 -5.60 6.73 6.98
N TYR A 129 -5.45 6.67 5.68
CA TYR A 129 -6.25 5.80 4.82
C TYR A 129 -5.47 5.32 3.61
N ILE A 130 -5.90 4.19 3.06
CA ILE A 130 -5.57 3.74 1.71
C ILE A 130 -6.85 3.70 0.87
N ARG A 131 -6.76 4.08 -0.39
CA ARG A 131 -7.86 3.97 -1.34
C ARG A 131 -7.39 3.48 -2.70
N LEU A 132 -8.27 2.77 -3.41
CA LEU A 132 -8.07 2.35 -4.78
C LEU A 132 -9.01 3.14 -5.69
N VAL A 133 -8.45 3.73 -6.74
CA VAL A 133 -9.17 4.57 -7.70
C VAL A 133 -8.97 4.03 -9.10
N ASP A 134 -10.06 3.94 -9.88
CA ASP A 134 -9.95 3.70 -11.32
C ASP A 134 -9.43 4.96 -11.99
N GLU A 135 -8.19 4.90 -12.49
CA GLU A 135 -7.52 6.07 -13.08
C GLU A 135 -8.25 6.60 -14.33
N SER A 136 -8.98 5.74 -15.05
CA SER A 136 -9.64 6.13 -16.29
C SER A 136 -10.81 7.10 -16.09
N ASN A 137 -11.47 7.06 -14.95
CA ASN A 137 -12.65 7.87 -14.64
C ASN A 137 -12.59 8.55 -13.27
N GLU A 138 -11.47 8.39 -12.55
CA GLU A 138 -11.24 8.94 -11.21
C GLU A 138 -12.26 8.48 -10.15
N MET A 139 -12.93 7.35 -10.40
CA MET A 139 -13.85 6.77 -9.43
C MET A 139 -13.13 5.99 -8.35
N GLU A 140 -13.37 6.36 -7.10
CA GLU A 140 -12.90 5.61 -5.94
C GLU A 140 -13.68 4.30 -5.83
N LEU A 141 -12.95 3.17 -5.88
CA LEU A 141 -13.53 1.83 -5.81
C LEU A 141 -13.56 1.30 -4.39
N ILE A 142 -12.49 1.55 -3.64
CA ILE A 142 -12.25 0.99 -2.31
C ILE A 142 -11.65 2.07 -1.41
N HIS A 143 -12.08 2.08 -0.15
CA HIS A 143 -11.51 2.92 0.91
C HIS A 143 -11.26 2.07 2.15
N TYR A 144 -10.09 2.22 2.77
CA TYR A 144 -9.72 1.51 3.99
C TYR A 144 -9.06 2.47 4.99
N ASP A 145 -9.72 2.70 6.10
CA ASP A 145 -9.18 3.53 7.20
C ASP A 145 -8.19 2.73 8.03
N LEU A 146 -6.98 3.26 8.21
CA LEU A 146 -5.90 2.58 8.94
C LEU A 146 -5.96 2.83 10.44
N GLY A 147 -6.50 3.96 10.87
CA GLY A 147 -6.50 4.37 12.27
C GLY A 147 -7.40 3.57 13.20
N GLU A 148 -8.41 2.90 12.67
CA GLU A 148 -9.38 2.16 13.48
C GLU A 148 -8.87 0.79 13.95
N ASP A 149 -8.03 0.14 13.14
CA ASP A 149 -7.59 -1.23 13.36
C ASP A 149 -6.18 -1.36 13.97
N PHE A 150 -5.43 -0.26 14.03
CA PHE A 150 -4.03 -0.27 14.45
C PHE A 150 -3.76 0.76 15.55
N SER A 151 -2.96 0.39 16.54
CA SER A 151 -2.66 1.27 17.69
C SER A 151 -1.17 1.35 18.03
N ILE A 152 -0.47 0.22 18.09
CA ILE A 152 0.95 0.17 18.47
C ILE A 152 1.85 -0.22 17.29
N GLU A 153 1.27 -0.62 16.20
CA GLU A 153 1.98 -1.10 15.01
C GLU A 153 2.71 0.07 14.33
N THR A 154 3.82 -0.26 13.68
CA THR A 154 4.65 0.68 12.92
C THR A 154 4.72 0.32 11.44
N ALA A 155 4.18 -0.84 11.07
CA ALA A 155 4.07 -1.31 9.71
C ALA A 155 2.78 -2.10 9.56
N VAL A 156 2.11 -1.96 8.41
CA VAL A 156 0.84 -2.62 8.13
C VAL A 156 0.87 -3.18 6.71
N VAL A 157 0.51 -4.46 6.56
CA VAL A 157 0.06 -4.99 5.27
C VAL A 157 -1.43 -4.67 5.16
N VAL A 158 -1.76 -3.68 4.35
CA VAL A 158 -3.12 -3.19 4.18
C VAL A 158 -3.97 -4.24 3.46
N GLY A 159 -3.46 -4.72 2.34
CA GLY A 159 -4.15 -5.70 1.52
C GLY A 159 -3.34 -6.07 0.30
N GLU A 160 -3.94 -6.87 -0.56
CA GLU A 160 -3.28 -7.32 -1.78
C GLU A 160 -4.25 -7.40 -2.96
N LEU A 161 -3.75 -7.03 -4.15
CA LEU A 161 -4.33 -7.42 -5.42
C LEU A 161 -3.90 -8.85 -5.71
N TYR A 162 -4.82 -9.71 -6.16
CA TYR A 162 -4.47 -11.08 -6.51
C TYR A 162 -5.25 -11.56 -7.73
N ARG A 163 -4.61 -12.45 -8.50
CA ARG A 163 -5.23 -13.08 -9.67
C ARG A 163 -6.11 -14.26 -9.23
N HIS A 164 -7.30 -14.35 -9.78
CA HIS A 164 -8.18 -15.49 -9.58
C HIS A 164 -9.04 -15.73 -10.81
N ASN A 165 -8.85 -16.87 -11.48
CA ASN A 165 -9.59 -17.24 -12.69
C ASN A 165 -9.55 -16.17 -13.80
N GLY A 166 -8.37 -15.58 -14.04
CA GLY A 166 -8.18 -14.53 -15.05
C GLY A 166 -8.67 -13.15 -14.63
N GLU A 167 -9.22 -13.00 -13.43
CA GLU A 167 -9.70 -11.74 -12.88
C GLU A 167 -8.77 -11.25 -11.76
N TRP A 168 -8.81 -9.94 -11.51
CA TRP A 168 -8.14 -9.33 -10.37
C TRP A 168 -9.13 -9.04 -9.26
N LYS A 169 -8.74 -9.41 -8.04
CA LYS A 169 -9.49 -9.17 -6.81
C LYS A 169 -8.63 -8.44 -5.80
N PHE A 170 -9.25 -7.85 -4.80
CA PHE A 170 -8.57 -7.23 -3.66
C PHE A 170 -8.97 -7.92 -2.36
N ASN A 171 -7.98 -8.21 -1.52
CA ASN A 171 -8.18 -8.77 -0.18
C ASN A 171 -7.66 -7.78 0.87
N ALA A 172 -8.52 -7.33 1.76
CA ALA A 172 -8.14 -6.47 2.89
C ALA A 172 -7.53 -7.32 3.99
N ILE A 173 -6.21 -7.41 4.02
CA ILE A 173 -5.48 -8.27 4.97
C ILE A 173 -5.49 -7.66 6.38
N GLY A 174 -5.05 -6.41 6.51
CA GLY A 174 -5.04 -5.70 7.78
C GLY A 174 -4.11 -6.33 8.83
N SER A 175 -2.92 -6.77 8.45
CA SER A 175 -1.93 -7.33 9.37
C SER A 175 -0.91 -6.29 9.81
N GLY A 176 -0.80 -6.08 11.12
CA GLY A 176 0.16 -5.15 11.71
C GLY A 176 1.45 -5.83 12.12
N PHE A 177 2.55 -5.08 12.04
CA PHE A 177 3.89 -5.52 12.41
C PHE A 177 4.59 -4.46 13.24
N GLN A 178 5.44 -4.92 14.14
CA GLN A 178 6.45 -4.09 14.79
C GLN A 178 7.79 -4.36 14.10
N GLY A 179 8.64 -3.36 13.99
CA GLY A 179 9.93 -3.47 13.29
C GLY A 179 9.96 -2.79 11.92
N GLY A 180 8.89 -2.08 11.55
CA GLY A 180 8.86 -1.22 10.38
C GLY A 180 9.03 -1.94 9.05
N LEU A 181 9.63 -1.23 8.09
CA LEU A 181 9.83 -1.73 6.72
C LEU A 181 10.72 -2.97 6.67
N ALA A 182 11.72 -3.07 7.53
CA ALA A 182 12.61 -4.23 7.58
C ALA A 182 11.86 -5.54 7.91
N ALA A 183 10.88 -5.47 8.82
CA ALA A 183 10.05 -6.63 9.17
C ALA A 183 9.19 -7.07 7.97
N LEU A 184 8.65 -6.14 7.20
CA LEU A 184 7.89 -6.46 5.98
C LEU A 184 8.79 -7.04 4.89
N CYS A 185 9.97 -6.49 4.68
CA CYS A 185 10.94 -7.03 3.73
C CYS A 185 11.28 -8.48 4.05
N GLY A 186 11.58 -8.78 5.31
CA GLY A 186 11.82 -10.15 5.76
C GLY A 186 10.62 -11.09 5.52
N HIS A 187 9.42 -10.59 5.78
CA HIS A 187 8.18 -11.34 5.54
C HIS A 187 8.01 -11.73 4.06
N TYR A 188 8.37 -10.86 3.14
CA TYR A 188 8.26 -11.09 1.70
C TYR A 188 9.55 -11.58 1.03
N GLY A 189 10.55 -11.98 1.80
CA GLY A 189 11.77 -12.61 1.28
C GLY A 189 12.79 -11.63 0.70
N ILE A 190 12.74 -10.36 1.10
CA ILE A 190 13.74 -9.34 0.74
C ILE A 190 14.76 -9.23 1.87
N GLU A 191 16.04 -9.39 1.54
CA GLU A 191 17.12 -9.16 2.49
C GLU A 191 17.40 -7.66 2.60
N VAL A 192 17.42 -7.18 3.83
CA VAL A 192 17.77 -5.79 4.15
C VAL A 192 19.18 -5.77 4.69
N ALA A 193 20.02 -5.03 4.01
CA ALA A 193 21.42 -4.86 4.42
C ALA A 193 21.52 -3.95 5.67
#